data_3c07f1fcbca5aea51d0df481e547b0ef
#
_entry.id   3c07f1fcbca5aea51d0df481e547b0ef
#
_cell.length_a   1.000
_cell.length_b   1.000
_cell.length_c   1.000
_cell.angle_alpha   90.00
_cell.angle_beta   90.00
_cell.angle_gamma   90.00
#
_symmetry.space_group_name_H-M   'P 1'
#
loop_
_entity.id
_entity.type
_entity.pdbx_description
1 polymer ?
#
loop_
_entity_poly.entity_id
_entity_poly.type
_entity_poly.pdbx_seq_one_letter_code
_entity_poly.pdbx_strand_id
1 'polypeptide(L)'
;MQMKIRSTFLLIFSVISFSGVTFAQEGWSISTGLQYSGGNYYYNNYSKLFSYYGGVRYQSKYFSVNVTAPIIFSNNNLLSQSGGMMLPIGGNTSGNNSGGMVGNTGSGGMMGSNGSNSNPYMFGSSSSMNSSVGLGDIFMTGNYRFYSNYENSFTASVNYQIKFPTASGMTNIGTGKFDYGTSVTLRKGFDSYLAIADLGYLNIGDPSGISYNNPFTYGVGFGKYFNDGNSSLLLYYQGYTEIVSGYAAPQQLSLGLNHQLSSKLILTLIGGVGLTKFSPGLLASTGITWRFDQ
;
A
#
# COMPACT_ATOMS: atom_id res chain seq x y z
N MET A 1 -38.56 1.04 -11.90
CA MET A 1 -38.19 1.05 -10.47
C MET A 1 -36.71 1.40 -10.42
N GLN A 2 -36.38 2.68 -10.20
CA GLN A 2 -34.99 3.12 -10.17
C GLN A 2 -34.34 2.66 -8.84
N MET A 3 -33.43 1.72 -8.93
CA MET A 3 -32.62 1.27 -7.80
C MET A 3 -31.63 2.38 -7.43
N LYS A 4 -31.88 3.07 -6.32
CA LYS A 4 -30.93 4.03 -5.74
C LYS A 4 -29.79 3.23 -5.14
N ILE A 5 -28.74 3.00 -5.91
CA ILE A 5 -27.51 2.40 -5.42
C ILE A 5 -26.80 3.44 -4.55
N ARG A 6 -26.89 3.29 -3.24
CA ARG A 6 -26.13 4.07 -2.26
C ARG A 6 -24.87 3.30 -1.95
N SER A 7 -23.75 3.71 -2.45
CA SER A 7 -22.47 3.13 -2.10
C SER A 7 -21.48 4.16 -1.63
N THR A 8 -20.77 3.81 -0.64
CA THR A 8 -19.69 4.58 -0.06
C THR A 8 -18.50 3.69 0.17
N PHE A 9 -17.37 4.15 -0.26
CA PHE A 9 -16.12 3.39 -0.21
C PHE A 9 -15.02 4.13 0.53
N LEU A 10 -14.24 3.38 1.25
CA LEU A 10 -13.09 3.90 1.95
C LEU A 10 -11.85 3.07 1.78
N LEU A 11 -10.79 3.81 1.80
CA LEU A 11 -9.41 3.50 1.52
C LEU A 11 -8.72 2.64 2.54
N ILE A 12 -7.82 1.83 2.02
CA ILE A 12 -6.76 1.22 2.79
C ILE A 12 -5.44 1.36 2.04
N PHE A 13 -4.40 1.45 2.82
CA PHE A 13 -3.01 1.52 2.44
C PHE A 13 -2.53 0.40 1.52
N SER A 14 -2.92 0.44 0.38
CA SER A 14 -2.37 0.08 -0.90
C SER A 14 -3.19 0.89 -1.87
N VAL A 15 -2.65 1.37 -2.93
CA VAL A 15 -3.21 2.33 -3.91
C VAL A 15 -4.63 1.99 -4.42
N ILE A 16 -5.43 1.25 -3.66
CA ILE A 16 -6.79 0.86 -4.02
C ILE A 16 -7.76 1.86 -3.42
N SER A 17 -7.99 2.94 -4.15
CA SER A 17 -9.11 3.82 -3.86
C SER A 17 -10.40 3.16 -4.28
N PHE A 18 -11.06 2.47 -3.34
CA PHE A 18 -12.41 2.00 -3.52
C PHE A 18 -13.40 3.16 -3.48
N SER A 19 -13.61 3.84 -4.56
CA SER A 19 -14.76 4.73 -4.70
C SER A 19 -15.81 4.02 -5.53
N GLY A 20 -16.86 3.57 -4.90
CA GLY A 20 -18.01 3.02 -5.59
C GLY A 20 -18.69 4.06 -6.48
N VAL A 21 -19.41 3.57 -7.48
CA VAL A 21 -20.31 4.39 -8.27
C VAL A 21 -21.53 4.71 -7.40
N THR A 22 -21.38 5.73 -6.56
CA THR A 22 -22.51 6.36 -5.90
C THR A 22 -22.32 7.84 -5.98
N PHE A 23 -23.41 8.55 -5.99
CA PHE A 23 -23.41 9.97 -5.68
C PHE A 23 -22.72 10.10 -4.32
N ALA A 24 -21.40 10.27 -4.35
CA ALA A 24 -20.64 10.45 -3.15
C ALA A 24 -21.20 11.70 -2.51
N GLN A 25 -21.74 11.56 -1.31
CA GLN A 25 -22.11 12.69 -0.50
C GLN A 25 -20.84 13.52 -0.38
N GLU A 26 -20.88 14.76 -0.84
CA GLU A 26 -19.77 15.69 -0.73
C GLU A 26 -19.52 15.94 0.76
N GLY A 27 -18.28 16.12 1.15
CA GLY A 27 -17.99 16.44 2.53
C GLY A 27 -16.70 15.83 3.07
N TRP A 28 -16.51 16.06 4.35
CA TRP A 28 -15.38 15.58 5.11
C TRP A 28 -15.67 14.24 5.79
N SER A 29 -14.63 13.45 5.94
CA SER A 29 -14.66 12.25 6.77
C SER A 29 -13.33 12.07 7.49
N ILE A 30 -13.39 11.44 8.65
CA ILE A 30 -12.20 10.96 9.37
C ILE A 30 -12.21 9.45 9.37
N SER A 31 -11.03 8.87 9.37
CA SER A 31 -10.86 7.42 9.44
C SER A 31 -9.78 7.07 10.44
N THR A 32 -9.94 5.90 11.04
CA THR A 32 -8.92 5.29 11.88
C THR A 32 -8.94 3.79 11.71
N GLY A 33 -7.82 3.13 11.97
CA GLY A 33 -7.77 1.69 11.85
C GLY A 33 -6.43 1.10 12.25
N LEU A 34 -6.40 -0.22 12.20
CA LEU A 34 -5.24 -1.05 12.49
C LEU A 34 -4.88 -1.84 11.25
N GLN A 35 -3.60 -2.00 11.03
CA GLN A 35 -3.07 -2.86 9.98
C GLN A 35 -1.95 -3.73 10.55
N TYR A 36 -1.96 -4.98 10.18
CA TYR A 36 -0.88 -5.92 10.37
C TYR A 36 -0.31 -6.32 9.01
N SER A 37 1.01 -6.37 8.91
CA SER A 37 1.71 -6.90 7.75
C SER A 37 2.87 -7.77 8.23
N GLY A 38 2.95 -8.99 7.77
CA GLY A 38 3.99 -9.94 8.17
C GLY A 38 4.55 -10.70 6.99
N GLY A 39 5.87 -10.90 6.98
CA GLY A 39 6.55 -11.61 5.90
C GLY A 39 8.07 -11.59 6.07
N ASN A 40 8.75 -12.37 5.26
CA ASN A 40 10.22 -12.35 5.25
C ASN A 40 10.76 -11.18 4.43
N TYR A 41 9.99 -10.73 3.44
CA TYR A 41 10.36 -9.67 2.50
C TYR A 41 11.76 -9.94 1.90
N TYR A 42 12.71 -9.03 2.14
CA TYR A 42 14.09 -9.11 1.66
C TYR A 42 15.06 -9.68 2.71
N TYR A 43 14.57 -10.17 3.86
CA TYR A 43 15.36 -10.67 4.98
C TYR A 43 15.09 -12.13 5.28
N ASN A 44 16.05 -12.81 5.92
CA ASN A 44 15.89 -14.20 6.34
C ASN A 44 14.91 -14.36 7.52
N ASN A 45 14.75 -13.30 8.31
CA ASN A 45 13.90 -13.31 9.49
C ASN A 45 12.51 -12.76 9.19
N TYR A 46 11.52 -13.34 9.84
CA TYR A 46 10.12 -12.91 9.69
C TYR A 46 9.90 -11.54 10.33
N SER A 47 9.57 -10.58 9.50
CA SER A 47 9.26 -9.21 9.90
C SER A 47 7.78 -9.06 10.18
N LYS A 48 7.45 -8.38 11.30
CA LYS A 48 6.08 -8.07 11.72
C LYS A 48 5.97 -6.57 11.86
N LEU A 49 4.95 -6.02 11.26
CA LEU A 49 4.64 -4.61 11.31
C LEU A 49 3.18 -4.43 11.67
N PHE A 50 2.94 -3.68 12.74
CA PHE A 50 1.63 -3.18 13.13
C PHE A 50 1.58 -1.68 12.89
N SER A 51 0.51 -1.20 12.28
CA SER A 51 0.28 0.22 12.09
C SER A 51 -1.08 0.59 12.66
N TYR A 52 -1.11 1.62 13.50
CA TYR A 52 -2.32 2.36 13.82
C TYR A 52 -2.32 3.61 12.94
N TYR A 53 -3.36 3.83 12.19
CA TYR A 53 -3.43 4.99 11.30
C TYR A 53 -4.65 5.85 11.58
N GLY A 54 -4.47 7.16 11.39
CA GLY A 54 -5.53 8.15 11.33
C GLY A 54 -5.50 8.88 10.00
N GLY A 55 -6.66 9.24 9.49
CA GLY A 55 -6.76 9.95 8.22
C GLY A 55 -7.93 10.91 8.16
N VAL A 56 -7.77 11.93 7.31
CA VAL A 56 -8.80 12.90 6.98
C VAL A 56 -9.00 12.89 5.48
N ARG A 57 -10.24 12.83 5.04
CA ARG A 57 -10.60 12.84 3.63
C ARG A 57 -11.64 13.91 3.34
N TYR A 58 -11.41 14.62 2.25
CA TYR A 58 -12.43 15.43 1.58
C TYR A 58 -12.89 14.74 0.31
N GLN A 59 -14.19 14.66 0.10
CA GLN A 59 -14.81 14.08 -1.08
C GLN A 59 -15.69 15.12 -1.75
N SER A 60 -15.47 15.38 -3.03
CA SER A 60 -16.36 16.13 -3.91
C SER A 60 -16.95 15.21 -4.99
N LYS A 61 -17.81 15.74 -5.82
CA LYS A 61 -18.43 15.02 -6.95
C LYS A 61 -17.39 14.42 -7.91
N TYR A 62 -16.31 15.15 -8.18
CA TYR A 62 -15.33 14.78 -9.20
C TYR A 62 -13.99 14.39 -8.62
N PHE A 63 -13.65 14.83 -7.43
CA PHE A 63 -12.35 14.54 -6.83
C PHE A 63 -12.45 14.18 -5.36
N SER A 64 -11.43 13.52 -4.88
CA SER A 64 -11.22 13.33 -3.45
C SER A 64 -9.76 13.48 -3.11
N VAL A 65 -9.49 13.96 -1.91
CA VAL A 65 -8.14 14.02 -1.33
C VAL A 65 -8.19 13.38 0.04
N ASN A 66 -7.20 12.55 0.35
CA ASN A 66 -7.07 11.89 1.63
C ASN A 66 -5.63 12.04 2.14
N VAL A 67 -5.48 12.40 3.40
CA VAL A 67 -4.20 12.45 4.10
C VAL A 67 -4.24 11.47 5.25
N THR A 68 -3.22 10.63 5.36
CA THR A 68 -3.14 9.59 6.40
C THR A 68 -1.77 9.59 7.06
N ALA A 69 -1.76 9.47 8.37
CA ALA A 69 -0.56 9.38 9.19
C ALA A 69 -0.58 8.08 10.02
N PRO A 70 0.43 7.19 9.88
CA PRO A 70 0.53 5.98 10.67
C PRO A 70 1.46 6.15 11.88
N ILE A 71 1.13 5.47 12.98
CA ILE A 71 2.07 5.10 14.03
C ILE A 71 2.44 3.64 13.78
N ILE A 72 3.72 3.37 13.66
CA ILE A 72 4.23 2.06 13.26
C ILE A 72 4.95 1.40 14.44
N PHE A 73 4.64 0.12 14.64
CA PHE A 73 5.31 -0.80 15.56
C PHE A 73 5.92 -1.91 14.72
N SER A 74 7.23 -2.00 14.67
CA SER A 74 7.94 -3.00 13.85
C SER A 74 8.95 -3.75 14.68
N ASN A 75 9.09 -5.05 14.42
CA ASN A 75 10.25 -5.83 14.92
C ASN A 75 11.46 -5.75 13.97
N ASN A 76 11.33 -5.02 12.86
CA ASN A 76 12.39 -4.83 11.88
C ASN A 76 12.40 -3.37 11.43
N ASN A 77 13.40 -2.62 11.85
CA ASN A 77 13.59 -1.21 11.51
C ASN A 77 14.30 -0.98 10.16
N LEU A 78 14.51 -2.05 9.39
CA LEU A 78 15.14 -2.00 8.07
C LEU A 78 14.15 -2.08 6.92
N LEU A 79 12.86 -1.86 7.21
CA LEU A 79 11.78 -1.85 6.23
C LEU A 79 11.06 -0.51 6.22
N SER A 80 10.78 0.00 5.03
CA SER A 80 9.92 1.18 4.81
C SER A 80 8.73 0.81 3.96
N GLN A 81 7.61 1.49 4.19
CA GLN A 81 6.42 1.34 3.37
C GLN A 81 6.46 2.30 2.19
N SER A 82 6.22 1.78 0.98
CA SER A 82 6.06 2.57 -0.24
C SER A 82 5.04 1.90 -1.16
N GLY A 83 4.09 2.67 -1.68
CA GLY A 83 3.10 2.18 -2.65
C GLY A 83 2.29 0.97 -2.19
N GLY A 84 2.14 0.74 -0.88
CA GLY A 84 1.48 -0.45 -0.33
C GLY A 84 2.41 -1.66 -0.13
N MET A 85 3.68 -1.52 -0.42
CA MET A 85 4.71 -2.55 -0.24
C MET A 85 5.65 -2.22 0.90
N MET A 86 6.36 -3.24 1.37
CA MET A 86 7.48 -3.11 2.30
C MET A 86 8.78 -3.27 1.53
N LEU A 87 9.60 -2.23 1.54
CA LEU A 87 10.88 -2.18 0.84
C LEU A 87 12.04 -2.12 1.85
N PRO A 88 13.20 -2.75 1.53
CA PRO A 88 14.36 -2.72 2.40
C PRO A 88 14.97 -1.32 2.41
N ILE A 89 15.27 -0.78 3.58
CA ILE A 89 16.09 0.42 3.72
C ILE A 89 17.49 0.03 4.14
N GLY A 90 18.52 0.63 3.51
CA GLY A 90 19.90 0.42 3.88
C GLY A 90 20.13 0.83 5.34
N GLY A 91 20.55 -0.09 6.18
CA GLY A 91 20.96 0.23 7.54
C GLY A 91 22.23 1.07 7.51
N ASN A 92 22.18 2.27 8.10
CA ASN A 92 23.38 3.06 8.35
C ASN A 92 24.12 2.36 9.51
N THR A 93 25.05 1.46 9.20
CA THR A 93 25.96 0.88 10.19
C THR A 93 26.98 1.93 10.62
N SER A 94 26.52 2.92 11.39
CA SER A 94 27.42 3.78 12.18
C SER A 94 27.78 3.02 13.45
N GLY A 95 28.71 2.09 13.33
CA GLY A 95 29.20 1.29 14.47
C GLY A 95 30.01 0.13 13.93
N ASN A 96 31.34 0.25 14.07
CA ASN A 96 32.33 -0.77 13.80
C ASN A 96 31.78 -2.20 13.90
N ASN A 97 31.40 -2.81 12.77
CA ASN A 97 31.74 -4.18 12.42
C ASN A 97 31.15 -4.54 11.04
N SER A 98 32.03 -4.93 10.19
CA SER A 98 31.96 -5.53 8.88
C SER A 98 30.69 -6.35 8.61
N GLY A 99 29.86 -5.91 7.68
CA GLY A 99 28.70 -6.69 7.20
C GLY A 99 27.69 -5.88 6.37
N GLY A 100 28.02 -4.65 5.96
CA GLY A 100 27.19 -3.89 5.03
C GLY A 100 27.50 -4.31 3.62
N MET A 101 26.49 -4.62 2.83
CA MET A 101 26.66 -4.76 1.39
C MET A 101 26.94 -3.40 0.78
N VAL A 102 28.21 -3.12 0.63
CA VAL A 102 28.72 -2.05 -0.23
C VAL A 102 28.64 -2.57 -1.66
N GLY A 103 27.99 -1.85 -2.53
CA GLY A 103 28.18 -2.01 -3.96
C GLY A 103 29.68 -1.88 -4.26
N ASN A 104 30.29 -2.96 -4.72
CA ASN A 104 31.70 -3.02 -5.03
C ASN A 104 32.00 -2.26 -6.31
N THR A 105 32.59 -1.07 -6.16
CA THR A 105 33.39 -0.48 -7.23
C THR A 105 34.86 -0.61 -6.85
N GLY A 106 35.55 -1.57 -7.45
CA GLY A 106 36.99 -1.49 -7.62
C GLY A 106 37.85 -2.52 -6.90
N SER A 107 38.38 -3.39 -7.73
CA SER A 107 39.75 -3.95 -7.68
C SER A 107 40.16 -4.93 -6.59
N GLY A 108 40.27 -6.18 -7.00
CA GLY A 108 41.41 -7.05 -6.64
C GLY A 108 41.25 -7.94 -5.42
N GLY A 109 41.11 -9.22 -5.65
CA GLY A 109 41.38 -10.24 -4.64
C GLY A 109 40.66 -11.55 -4.87
N MET A 110 41.26 -12.47 -5.62
CA MET A 110 40.87 -13.88 -5.72
C MET A 110 40.84 -14.53 -4.34
N MET A 111 39.78 -15.27 -4.03
CA MET A 111 39.88 -16.67 -3.62
C MET A 111 38.50 -17.32 -3.73
N GLY A 112 38.49 -18.44 -4.45
CA GLY A 112 37.29 -19.22 -4.69
C GLY A 112 36.83 -19.96 -3.45
N SER A 113 35.54 -20.13 -3.34
CA SER A 113 34.94 -21.28 -2.73
C SER A 113 33.66 -21.64 -3.53
N ASN A 114 33.73 -22.81 -4.14
CA ASN A 114 32.58 -23.49 -4.72
C ASN A 114 31.53 -23.71 -3.64
N GLY A 115 30.36 -23.12 -3.85
CA GLY A 115 29.18 -23.33 -3.05
C GLY A 115 28.01 -22.59 -3.65
N SER A 116 27.34 -23.20 -4.62
CA SER A 116 26.08 -22.70 -5.17
C SER A 116 24.95 -22.81 -4.15
N ASN A 117 24.99 -21.94 -3.15
CA ASN A 117 23.82 -21.56 -2.36
C ASN A 117 23.58 -20.06 -2.62
N SER A 118 22.92 -19.77 -3.73
CA SER A 118 22.38 -18.46 -3.96
C SER A 118 21.33 -18.21 -2.85
N ASN A 119 21.76 -17.56 -1.78
CA ASN A 119 20.87 -17.10 -0.72
C ASN A 119 19.87 -16.14 -1.40
N PRO A 120 18.57 -16.44 -1.45
CA PRO A 120 17.60 -15.59 -2.13
C PRO A 120 17.36 -14.26 -1.39
N TYR A 121 18.05 -14.00 -0.28
CA TYR A 121 17.93 -12.80 0.53
C TYR A 121 19.20 -11.98 0.46
N MET A 122 19.11 -10.78 -0.10
CA MET A 122 20.22 -9.84 -0.27
C MET A 122 20.77 -9.31 1.06
N PHE A 123 19.92 -9.22 2.06
CA PHE A 123 20.19 -8.48 3.28
C PHE A 123 20.51 -9.33 4.51
N GLY A 124 20.87 -10.58 4.32
CA GLY A 124 21.39 -11.46 5.37
C GLY A 124 20.51 -11.59 6.63
N SER A 125 20.95 -12.35 7.60
CA SER A 125 20.39 -12.30 8.96
C SER A 125 20.96 -11.09 9.68
N SER A 126 20.19 -10.02 9.84
CA SER A 126 20.58 -8.97 10.76
C SER A 126 20.51 -9.54 12.18
N SER A 127 21.66 -9.72 12.80
CA SER A 127 21.76 -10.12 14.21
C SER A 127 21.20 -9.07 15.18
N SER A 128 20.69 -7.95 14.68
CA SER A 128 20.08 -6.87 15.45
C SER A 128 18.79 -6.38 14.79
N MET A 129 17.75 -7.23 14.72
CA MET A 129 16.40 -6.74 14.52
C MET A 129 15.95 -6.00 15.77
N ASN A 130 16.03 -4.68 15.77
CA ASN A 130 15.53 -3.87 16.86
C ASN A 130 14.06 -3.55 16.63
N SER A 131 13.25 -3.77 17.66
CA SER A 131 11.88 -3.29 17.67
C SER A 131 11.88 -1.77 17.68
N SER A 132 11.09 -1.17 16.83
CA SER A 132 10.94 0.27 16.73
C SER A 132 9.47 0.67 16.78
N VAL A 133 9.23 1.83 17.41
CA VAL A 133 7.92 2.47 17.47
C VAL A 133 8.09 3.93 17.10
N GLY A 134 7.27 4.43 16.19
CA GLY A 134 7.33 5.84 15.83
C GLY A 134 6.30 6.23 14.78
N LEU A 135 6.25 7.53 14.50
CA LEU A 135 5.50 8.03 13.37
C LEU A 135 6.13 7.50 12.08
N GLY A 136 5.31 6.95 11.21
CA GLY A 136 5.71 6.60 9.87
C GLY A 136 5.59 7.79 8.91
N ASP A 137 5.80 7.51 7.64
CA ASP A 137 5.65 8.53 6.60
C ASP A 137 4.18 8.89 6.41
N ILE A 138 3.88 10.17 6.22
CA ILE A 138 2.54 10.66 5.90
C ILE A 138 2.28 10.42 4.41
N PHE A 139 1.09 9.92 4.10
CA PHE A 139 0.63 9.71 2.73
C PHE A 139 -0.51 10.68 2.40
N MET A 140 -0.41 11.29 1.24
CA MET A 140 -1.50 12.02 0.61
C MET A 140 -1.89 11.31 -0.68
N THR A 141 -3.17 11.02 -0.83
CA THR A 141 -3.72 10.43 -2.05
C THR A 141 -4.82 11.31 -2.61
N GLY A 142 -4.85 11.45 -3.92
CA GLY A 142 -5.87 12.17 -4.67
C GLY A 142 -6.49 11.27 -5.72
N ASN A 143 -7.77 11.46 -5.98
CA ASN A 143 -8.50 10.84 -7.09
C ASN A 143 -9.26 11.91 -7.83
N TYR A 144 -9.16 11.92 -9.16
CA TYR A 144 -9.95 12.77 -10.03
C TYR A 144 -10.69 11.92 -11.05
N ARG A 145 -12.03 11.97 -11.01
CA ARG A 145 -12.91 11.28 -11.95
C ARG A 145 -13.10 12.15 -13.18
N PHE A 146 -12.38 11.84 -14.24
CA PHE A 146 -12.45 12.61 -15.50
C PHE A 146 -13.53 12.11 -16.45
N TYR A 147 -14.02 10.89 -16.27
CA TYR A 147 -15.11 10.34 -17.06
C TYR A 147 -16.10 9.55 -16.20
N SER A 148 -17.39 9.72 -16.46
CA SER A 148 -18.46 8.97 -15.80
C SER A 148 -19.65 8.83 -16.75
N ASN A 149 -20.01 7.60 -17.06
CA ASN A 149 -21.22 7.26 -17.80
C ASN A 149 -22.13 6.46 -16.87
N TYR A 150 -23.19 7.10 -16.42
CA TYR A 150 -24.12 6.52 -15.45
C TYR A 150 -25.01 5.43 -16.05
N GLU A 151 -25.42 5.56 -17.32
CA GLU A 151 -26.24 4.57 -18.02
C GLU A 151 -25.50 3.23 -18.10
N ASN A 152 -24.23 3.27 -18.41
CA ASN A 152 -23.38 2.10 -18.52
C ASN A 152 -22.65 1.76 -17.22
N SER A 153 -22.88 2.49 -16.13
CA SER A 153 -22.18 2.31 -14.84
C SER A 153 -20.66 2.22 -15.00
N PHE A 154 -20.09 3.07 -15.88
CA PHE A 154 -18.66 3.09 -16.19
C PHE A 154 -18.03 4.39 -15.70
N THR A 155 -16.87 4.29 -15.04
CA THR A 155 -16.09 5.46 -14.62
C THR A 155 -14.60 5.26 -14.92
N ALA A 156 -13.93 6.38 -15.24
CA ALA A 156 -12.49 6.43 -15.35
C ALA A 156 -11.94 7.57 -14.48
N SER A 157 -10.88 7.28 -13.75
CA SER A 157 -10.26 8.20 -12.79
C SER A 157 -8.75 8.18 -12.92
N VAL A 158 -8.11 9.32 -12.64
CA VAL A 158 -6.67 9.41 -12.37
C VAL A 158 -6.47 9.49 -10.88
N ASN A 159 -5.50 8.74 -10.38
CA ASN A 159 -5.10 8.77 -8.97
C ASN A 159 -3.68 9.32 -8.85
N TYR A 160 -3.43 10.02 -7.77
CA TYR A 160 -2.12 10.52 -7.37
C TYR A 160 -1.83 10.07 -5.95
N GLN A 161 -0.56 9.75 -5.70
CA GLN A 161 -0.05 9.44 -4.37
C GLN A 161 1.24 10.18 -4.14
N ILE A 162 1.38 10.72 -2.93
CA ILE A 162 2.63 11.31 -2.44
C ILE A 162 2.89 10.74 -1.05
N LYS A 163 4.10 10.22 -0.84
CA LYS A 163 4.63 9.89 0.48
C LYS A 163 5.57 11.01 0.91
N PHE A 164 5.30 11.60 2.07
CA PHE A 164 6.16 12.60 2.69
C PHE A 164 7.11 11.90 3.67
N PRO A 165 8.41 12.20 3.63
CA PRO A 165 9.41 11.56 4.51
C PRO A 165 9.33 12.14 5.93
N THR A 166 8.24 11.89 6.62
CA THR A 166 7.97 12.41 7.98
C THR A 166 8.31 11.42 9.08
N ALA A 167 8.64 10.18 8.72
CA ALA A 167 9.09 9.19 9.68
C ALA A 167 10.30 9.68 10.47
N SER A 168 10.26 9.50 11.80
CA SER A 168 11.31 10.04 12.65
C SER A 168 12.63 9.32 12.40
N GLY A 169 13.71 10.08 12.21
CA GLY A 169 15.06 9.53 12.01
C GLY A 169 15.59 8.70 13.18
N MET A 170 14.96 8.79 14.36
CA MET A 170 15.32 7.97 15.52
C MET A 170 14.83 6.52 15.41
N THR A 171 13.85 6.26 14.56
CA THR A 171 13.21 4.93 14.44
C THR A 171 13.66 4.15 13.20
N ASN A 172 14.37 4.79 12.28
CA ASN A 172 14.78 4.21 10.98
C ASN A 172 13.62 3.50 10.20
N ILE A 173 12.39 3.97 10.37
CA ILE A 173 11.18 3.33 9.77
C ILE A 173 10.90 3.87 8.36
N GLY A 174 11.59 4.88 7.89
CA GLY A 174 11.35 5.53 6.60
C GLY A 174 12.58 5.58 5.71
N THR A 175 12.39 5.76 4.41
CA THR A 175 13.50 5.97 3.46
C THR A 175 14.13 7.37 3.59
N GLY A 176 13.44 8.31 4.27
CA GLY A 176 13.81 9.73 4.30
C GLY A 176 13.64 10.42 2.95
N LYS A 177 12.91 9.81 2.01
CA LYS A 177 12.71 10.30 0.64
C LYS A 177 11.24 10.39 0.30
N PHE A 178 10.91 11.31 -0.61
CA PHE A 178 9.59 11.38 -1.21
C PHE A 178 9.37 10.22 -2.18
N ASP A 179 8.13 9.70 -2.22
CA ASP A 179 7.67 8.84 -3.30
C ASP A 179 6.48 9.50 -4.00
N TYR A 180 6.36 9.27 -5.30
CA TYR A 180 5.27 9.82 -6.11
C TYR A 180 4.67 8.70 -6.96
N GLY A 181 3.35 8.60 -6.96
CA GLY A 181 2.64 7.65 -7.78
C GLY A 181 1.51 8.29 -8.58
N THR A 182 1.27 7.75 -9.76
CA THR A 182 0.10 8.07 -10.55
C THR A 182 -0.47 6.81 -11.16
N SER A 183 -1.80 6.72 -11.26
CA SER A 183 -2.46 5.60 -11.92
C SER A 183 -3.77 6.02 -12.57
N VAL A 184 -4.22 5.21 -13.52
CA VAL A 184 -5.56 5.29 -14.10
C VAL A 184 -6.35 4.09 -13.60
N THR A 185 -7.55 4.35 -13.11
CA THR A 185 -8.51 3.32 -12.68
C THR A 185 -9.73 3.36 -13.59
N LEU A 186 -10.05 2.20 -14.14
CA LEU A 186 -11.30 1.96 -14.87
C LEU A 186 -12.21 1.10 -14.01
N ARG A 187 -13.50 1.46 -13.96
CA ARG A 187 -14.52 0.73 -13.22
C ARG A 187 -15.75 0.52 -14.05
N LYS A 188 -16.28 -0.69 -13.99
CA LYS A 188 -17.53 -1.07 -14.67
C LYS A 188 -18.44 -1.79 -13.70
N GLY A 189 -19.63 -1.25 -13.48
CA GLY A 189 -20.71 -1.90 -12.75
C GLY A 189 -21.56 -2.78 -13.66
N PHE A 190 -22.03 -3.90 -13.12
CA PHE A 190 -22.96 -4.85 -13.75
C PHE A 190 -23.98 -5.27 -12.69
N ASP A 191 -25.14 -4.67 -12.67
CA ASP A 191 -26.14 -4.87 -11.60
C ASP A 191 -25.54 -4.68 -10.19
N SER A 192 -25.34 -5.79 -9.47
CA SER A 192 -24.74 -5.82 -8.15
C SER A 192 -23.23 -6.13 -8.17
N TYR A 193 -22.62 -6.30 -9.34
CA TYR A 193 -21.20 -6.61 -9.48
C TYR A 193 -20.39 -5.41 -9.93
N LEU A 194 -19.10 -5.45 -9.67
CA LEU A 194 -18.12 -4.43 -10.02
C LEU A 194 -16.86 -5.07 -10.55
N ALA A 195 -16.40 -4.64 -11.72
CA ALA A 195 -15.07 -4.92 -12.23
C ALA A 195 -14.19 -3.66 -12.13
N ILE A 196 -12.91 -3.84 -11.79
CA ILE A 196 -11.91 -2.78 -11.66
C ILE A 196 -10.66 -3.19 -12.42
N ALA A 197 -10.03 -2.23 -13.10
CA ALA A 197 -8.70 -2.38 -13.66
C ALA A 197 -7.88 -1.12 -13.38
N ASP A 198 -6.64 -1.29 -12.96
CA ASP A 198 -5.71 -0.22 -12.62
C ASP A 198 -4.39 -0.38 -13.36
N LEU A 199 -3.84 0.72 -13.84
CA LEU A 199 -2.50 0.79 -14.38
C LEU A 199 -1.83 2.07 -13.89
N GLY A 200 -0.61 1.96 -13.38
CA GLY A 200 0.08 3.10 -12.79
C GLY A 200 1.60 3.01 -12.88
N TYR A 201 2.22 4.06 -12.39
CA TYR A 201 3.66 4.20 -12.26
C TYR A 201 4.00 4.81 -10.92
N LEU A 202 5.02 4.28 -10.27
CA LEU A 202 5.50 4.72 -8.97
C LEU A 202 6.97 5.12 -9.06
N ASN A 203 7.28 6.34 -8.69
CA ASN A 203 8.63 6.84 -8.49
C ASN A 203 8.95 6.72 -7.00
N ILE A 204 9.96 5.92 -6.67
CA ILE A 204 10.36 5.61 -5.29
C ILE A 204 11.68 6.31 -5.01
N GLY A 205 11.74 7.07 -3.93
CA GLY A 205 12.97 7.74 -3.53
C GLY A 205 13.98 6.77 -2.93
N ASP A 206 15.20 6.77 -3.46
CA ASP A 206 16.28 5.89 -3.05
C ASP A 206 16.79 6.25 -1.65
N PRO A 207 16.76 5.31 -0.68
CA PRO A 207 17.46 5.51 0.58
C PRO A 207 18.97 5.39 0.37
N SER A 208 19.74 5.72 1.40
CA SER A 208 21.21 5.60 1.33
C SER A 208 21.62 4.15 1.11
N GLY A 209 22.39 3.89 0.04
CA GLY A 209 22.99 2.58 -0.24
C GLY A 209 22.08 1.57 -0.97
N ILE A 210 20.86 1.95 -1.34
CA ILE A 210 19.96 1.12 -2.17
C ILE A 210 19.42 1.98 -3.30
N SER A 211 19.44 1.44 -4.51
CA SER A 211 18.76 2.04 -5.67
C SER A 211 17.57 1.16 -6.07
N TYR A 212 16.40 1.78 -6.16
CA TYR A 212 15.17 1.13 -6.59
C TYR A 212 14.91 1.37 -8.08
N ASN A 213 14.36 0.38 -8.74
CA ASN A 213 13.68 0.60 -10.00
C ASN A 213 12.31 1.22 -9.73
N ASN A 214 11.93 2.17 -10.54
CA ASN A 214 10.60 2.76 -10.49
C ASN A 214 9.60 1.84 -11.20
N PRO A 215 8.69 1.15 -10.47
CA PRO A 215 7.86 0.14 -11.08
C PRO A 215 6.63 0.71 -11.79
N PHE A 216 6.21 0.01 -12.83
CA PHE A 216 4.81 0.02 -13.22
C PHE A 216 4.00 -0.78 -12.21
N THR A 217 2.78 -0.30 -11.92
CA THR A 217 1.81 -0.97 -11.07
C THR A 217 0.61 -1.37 -11.90
N TYR A 218 0.03 -2.52 -11.63
CA TYR A 218 -1.16 -3.00 -12.33
C TYR A 218 -2.04 -3.78 -11.38
N GLY A 219 -3.35 -3.72 -11.61
CA GLY A 219 -4.30 -4.41 -10.77
C GLY A 219 -5.60 -4.72 -11.47
N VAL A 220 -6.25 -5.77 -11.02
CA VAL A 220 -7.60 -6.13 -11.44
C VAL A 220 -8.42 -6.58 -10.23
N GLY A 221 -9.69 -6.22 -10.21
CA GLY A 221 -10.57 -6.57 -9.13
C GLY A 221 -11.98 -6.92 -9.60
N PHE A 222 -12.62 -7.80 -8.83
CA PHE A 222 -14.01 -8.15 -9.02
C PHE A 222 -14.73 -8.11 -7.68
N GLY A 223 -15.84 -7.40 -7.63
CA GLY A 223 -16.59 -7.18 -6.40
C GLY A 223 -18.09 -7.40 -6.56
N LYS A 224 -18.75 -7.54 -5.42
CA LYS A 224 -20.20 -7.67 -5.33
C LYS A 224 -20.75 -6.80 -4.22
N TYR A 225 -21.90 -6.19 -4.49
CA TYR A 225 -22.70 -5.44 -3.53
C TYR A 225 -23.81 -6.32 -2.97
N PHE A 226 -24.09 -6.15 -1.67
CA PHE A 226 -25.15 -6.84 -0.94
C PHE A 226 -25.96 -5.84 -0.15
N ASN A 227 -27.12 -6.27 0.35
CA ASN A 227 -27.97 -5.46 1.22
C ASN A 227 -28.24 -4.08 0.65
N ASP A 228 -28.73 -4.02 -0.58
CA ASP A 228 -29.02 -2.77 -1.30
C ASP A 228 -27.83 -1.80 -1.37
N GLY A 229 -26.60 -2.35 -1.42
CA GLY A 229 -25.38 -1.60 -1.51
C GLY A 229 -24.76 -1.20 -0.15
N ASN A 230 -25.38 -1.56 0.98
CA ASN A 230 -24.81 -1.29 2.31
C ASN A 230 -23.57 -2.12 2.63
N SER A 231 -23.39 -3.23 1.94
CA SER A 231 -22.21 -4.09 2.07
C SER A 231 -21.59 -4.35 0.71
N SER A 232 -20.28 -4.51 0.68
CA SER A 232 -19.56 -4.90 -0.53
C SER A 232 -18.38 -5.79 -0.21
N LEU A 233 -18.13 -6.75 -1.07
CA LEU A 233 -16.96 -7.63 -1.04
C LEU A 233 -16.20 -7.43 -2.33
N LEU A 234 -14.87 -7.31 -2.27
CA LEU A 234 -14.02 -7.18 -3.43
C LEU A 234 -12.81 -8.09 -3.29
N LEU A 235 -12.59 -8.92 -4.28
CA LEU A 235 -11.34 -9.62 -4.54
C LEU A 235 -10.49 -8.76 -5.48
N TYR A 236 -9.24 -8.49 -5.10
CA TYR A 236 -8.35 -7.64 -5.86
C TYR A 236 -6.93 -8.23 -5.94
N TYR A 237 -6.43 -8.35 -7.14
CA TYR A 237 -5.05 -8.68 -7.44
C TYR A 237 -4.28 -7.40 -7.79
N GLN A 238 -3.09 -7.26 -7.23
CA GLN A 238 -2.16 -6.18 -7.51
C GLN A 238 -0.77 -6.74 -7.78
N GLY A 239 -0.10 -6.20 -8.78
CA GLY A 239 1.28 -6.51 -9.12
C GLY A 239 2.09 -5.27 -9.44
N TYR A 240 3.40 -5.44 -9.39
CA TYR A 240 4.40 -4.43 -9.71
C TYR A 240 5.40 -5.03 -10.69
N THR A 241 6.11 -4.20 -11.45
CA THR A 241 7.35 -4.64 -12.10
C THR A 241 8.48 -4.71 -11.06
N GLU A 242 9.64 -5.20 -11.46
CA GLU A 242 10.81 -5.33 -10.58
C GLU A 242 11.16 -3.99 -9.93
N ILE A 243 11.35 -4.03 -8.59
CA ILE A 243 11.70 -2.85 -7.78
C ILE A 243 13.14 -2.90 -7.32
N VAL A 244 13.59 -4.05 -6.86
CA VAL A 244 14.99 -4.27 -6.48
C VAL A 244 15.58 -5.22 -7.49
N SER A 245 16.64 -4.77 -8.17
CA SER A 245 17.26 -5.53 -9.28
C SER A 245 17.67 -6.95 -8.88
N GLY A 246 17.24 -7.93 -9.67
CA GLY A 246 17.48 -9.35 -9.42
C GLY A 246 16.48 -10.00 -8.46
N TYR A 247 15.43 -9.29 -8.00
CA TYR A 247 14.42 -9.81 -7.10
C TYR A 247 13.06 -9.91 -7.78
N ALA A 248 12.32 -10.98 -7.47
CA ALA A 248 10.99 -11.16 -8.02
C ALA A 248 10.06 -9.99 -7.66
N ALA A 249 9.35 -9.51 -8.66
CA ALA A 249 8.40 -8.41 -8.51
C ALA A 249 7.31 -8.73 -7.49
N PRO A 250 6.94 -7.80 -6.60
CA PRO A 250 5.88 -8.02 -5.61
C PRO A 250 4.52 -8.22 -6.27
N GLN A 251 3.77 -9.19 -5.78
CA GLN A 251 2.40 -9.48 -6.20
C GLN A 251 1.55 -9.85 -4.99
N GLN A 252 0.30 -9.42 -4.95
CA GLN A 252 -0.59 -9.60 -3.81
C GLN A 252 -2.01 -9.87 -4.26
N LEU A 253 -2.70 -10.75 -3.55
CA LEU A 253 -4.13 -10.98 -3.65
C LEU A 253 -4.79 -10.53 -2.35
N SER A 254 -5.85 -9.74 -2.44
CA SER A 254 -6.54 -9.17 -1.27
C SER A 254 -8.05 -9.34 -1.40
N LEU A 255 -8.70 -9.56 -0.26
CA LEU A 255 -10.15 -9.58 -0.10
C LEU A 255 -10.55 -8.45 0.84
N GLY A 256 -11.39 -7.53 0.36
CA GLY A 256 -11.90 -6.40 1.13
C GLY A 256 -13.40 -6.50 1.35
N LEU A 257 -13.84 -6.28 2.58
CA LEU A 257 -15.24 -6.12 2.98
C LEU A 257 -15.46 -4.70 3.46
N ASN A 258 -16.48 -4.03 2.91
CA ASN A 258 -16.99 -2.79 3.46
C ASN A 258 -18.44 -2.99 3.90
N HIS A 259 -18.78 -2.46 5.07
CA HIS A 259 -20.12 -2.51 5.61
C HIS A 259 -20.50 -1.16 6.22
N GLN A 260 -21.62 -0.62 5.76
CA GLN A 260 -22.18 0.62 6.28
C GLN A 260 -22.99 0.31 7.53
N LEU A 261 -22.41 0.61 8.72
CA LEU A 261 -23.06 0.40 10.02
C LEU A 261 -24.19 1.40 10.26
N SER A 262 -24.03 2.63 9.73
CA SER A 262 -25.04 3.67 9.74
C SER A 262 -24.83 4.61 8.55
N SER A 263 -25.70 5.61 8.35
CA SER A 263 -25.52 6.63 7.30
C SER A 263 -24.16 7.33 7.37
N LYS A 264 -23.57 7.42 8.55
CA LYS A 264 -22.32 8.12 8.82
C LYS A 264 -21.12 7.21 9.09
N LEU A 265 -21.35 5.95 9.45
CA LEU A 265 -20.30 5.07 9.93
C LEU A 265 -20.09 3.86 9.01
N ILE A 266 -18.84 3.65 8.58
CA ILE A 266 -18.47 2.55 7.72
C ILE A 266 -17.36 1.74 8.39
N LEU A 267 -17.55 0.43 8.42
CA LEU A 267 -16.55 -0.56 8.78
C LEU A 267 -15.88 -1.09 7.52
N THR A 268 -14.56 -1.20 7.55
CA THR A 268 -13.77 -1.82 6.49
C THR A 268 -12.88 -2.90 7.08
N LEU A 269 -12.88 -4.08 6.44
CA LEU A 269 -11.99 -5.19 6.79
C LEU A 269 -11.25 -5.62 5.53
N ILE A 270 -9.95 -5.92 5.65
CA ILE A 270 -9.15 -6.46 4.54
C ILE A 270 -8.26 -7.57 5.04
N GLY A 271 -8.22 -8.64 4.25
CA GLY A 271 -7.21 -9.70 4.33
C GLY A 271 -6.48 -9.81 3.01
N GLY A 272 -5.18 -10.10 3.04
CA GLY A 272 -4.39 -10.27 1.83
C GLY A 272 -3.22 -11.22 2.03
N VAL A 273 -2.77 -11.80 0.94
CA VAL A 273 -1.59 -12.68 0.89
C VAL A 273 -0.69 -12.30 -0.27
N GLY A 274 0.60 -12.32 -0.03
CA GLY A 274 1.60 -12.16 -1.08
C GLY A 274 1.75 -13.43 -1.89
N LEU A 275 1.90 -13.26 -3.19
CA LEU A 275 2.07 -14.36 -4.16
C LEU A 275 3.54 -14.58 -4.53
N THR A 276 4.42 -13.69 -4.12
CA THR A 276 5.87 -13.79 -4.33
C THR A 276 6.61 -13.66 -3.01
N LYS A 277 7.88 -14.12 -2.98
CA LYS A 277 8.71 -14.11 -1.77
C LYS A 277 8.92 -12.73 -1.15
N PHE A 278 8.84 -11.67 -1.95
CA PHE A 278 9.10 -10.29 -1.54
C PHE A 278 7.83 -9.48 -1.28
N SER A 279 6.69 -10.13 -1.40
CA SER A 279 5.40 -9.59 -0.99
C SER A 279 5.12 -9.86 0.50
N PRO A 280 4.20 -9.14 1.14
CA PRO A 280 3.72 -9.48 2.47
C PRO A 280 3.15 -10.91 2.47
N GLY A 281 3.66 -11.81 3.31
CA GLY A 281 3.11 -13.17 3.43
C GLY A 281 1.68 -13.16 3.95
N LEU A 282 1.38 -12.22 4.85
CA LEU A 282 0.04 -11.96 5.37
C LEU A 282 -0.16 -10.45 5.57
N LEU A 283 -1.31 -9.96 5.13
CA LEU A 283 -1.80 -8.62 5.41
C LEU A 283 -3.19 -8.73 6.02
N ALA A 284 -3.45 -8.01 7.10
CA ALA A 284 -4.78 -7.87 7.69
C ALA A 284 -4.99 -6.42 8.12
N SER A 285 -6.17 -5.88 7.86
CA SER A 285 -6.50 -4.51 8.26
C SER A 285 -7.96 -4.39 8.64
N THR A 286 -8.21 -3.51 9.62
CA THR A 286 -9.56 -3.06 10.00
C THR A 286 -9.56 -1.56 10.13
N GLY A 287 -10.66 -0.93 9.73
CA GLY A 287 -10.82 0.50 9.82
C GLY A 287 -12.26 0.92 9.99
N ILE A 288 -12.43 2.08 10.62
CA ILE A 288 -13.71 2.76 10.78
C ILE A 288 -13.60 4.15 10.17
N THR A 289 -14.63 4.53 9.45
CA THR A 289 -14.75 5.87 8.87
C THR A 289 -16.02 6.53 9.33
N TRP A 290 -15.86 7.74 9.80
CA TRP A 290 -16.94 8.63 10.17
C TRP A 290 -17.07 9.75 9.13
N ARG A 291 -18.27 9.92 8.57
CA ARG A 291 -18.61 11.02 7.67
C ARG A 291 -19.31 12.12 8.42
N PHE A 292 -18.95 13.35 8.09
CA PHE A 292 -19.65 14.52 8.58
C PHE A 292 -20.78 14.86 7.58
N ASP A 293 -21.96 15.21 8.09
CA ASP A 293 -23.02 15.79 7.28
C ASP A 293 -22.62 17.21 6.90
N GLN A 294 -22.92 17.57 5.68
CA GLN A 294 -23.05 18.97 5.24
C GLN A 294 -24.51 19.30 5.13
#